data_0d6822d46ea2577232f9218e40184e43
#
_entry.id   0d6822d46ea2577232f9218e40184e43
#
_cell.length_a   1.000
_cell.length_b   1.000
_cell.length_c   1.000
_cell.angle_alpha   90.00
_cell.angle_beta   90.00
_cell.angle_gamma   90.00
#
_symmetry.space_group_name_H-M   'P 1'
#
loop_
_entity.id
_entity.type
_entity.pdbx_description
1 polymer ?
#
loop_
_entity_poly.entity_id
_entity_poly.type
_entity_poly.pdbx_seq_one_letter_code
_entity_poly.pdbx_strand_id
1 'polypeptide(L)'
;AAAMRYTEARLSKISMEMLADINKDTVDFMPNFDETEKEPVVLPSRFPNLLVNGTTGIAVGMATNIPPHNLREVINAVVKIIDNEVEQDRGTDIEELLDIVKGPDFPTGGMILGTTGINEAYRTGRGKIRVRAVTNIEPMNNGKNRIIVTELPYMVNKARLIEKIAELVRDKKIDGITDLRDESDRQGMRICIELRRDVNPNVVLNLLYKHTQLQDTFGVIMLALVNNQPKVLNLLDMLNYYLMHQKEVVTRRTKSVSYTHLRAHETDSYL
;
A
#
# COMPACT_ATOMS: atom_id res chain seq x y z
N ALA A 1 14.74 -24.17 -8.16
CA ALA A 1 13.97 -23.95 -6.93
C ALA A 1 13.81 -25.29 -6.20
N ALA A 2 13.90 -25.30 -4.88
CA ALA A 2 13.67 -26.51 -4.10
C ALA A 2 12.19 -26.92 -4.15
N ALA A 3 11.92 -28.21 -4.01
CA ALA A 3 10.54 -28.69 -3.92
C ALA A 3 9.84 -28.11 -2.66
N MET A 4 8.56 -27.85 -2.72
CA MET A 4 7.80 -27.24 -1.61
C MET A 4 7.94 -27.98 -0.28
N ARG A 5 8.13 -29.31 -0.29
CA ARG A 5 8.36 -30.14 0.91
C ARG A 5 9.62 -29.78 1.71
N TYR A 6 10.55 -29.02 1.13
CA TYR A 6 11.78 -28.57 1.77
C TYR A 6 11.73 -27.12 2.22
N THR A 7 10.60 -26.45 2.08
CA THR A 7 10.42 -25.04 2.43
C THR A 7 9.41 -24.88 3.55
N GLU A 8 9.70 -23.98 4.48
CA GLU A 8 8.79 -23.59 5.55
C GLU A 8 8.34 -22.15 5.34
N ALA A 9 7.07 -21.87 5.67
CA ALA A 9 6.53 -20.52 5.73
C ALA A 9 6.20 -20.16 7.18
N ARG A 10 6.56 -18.97 7.61
CA ARG A 10 6.25 -18.45 8.94
C ARG A 10 5.72 -17.03 8.83
N LEU A 11 4.83 -16.66 9.75
CA LEU A 11 4.35 -15.28 9.86
C LEU A 11 5.49 -14.37 10.33
N SER A 12 5.57 -13.19 9.74
CA SER A 12 6.45 -12.13 10.22
C SER A 12 5.95 -11.59 11.58
N LYS A 13 6.81 -10.90 12.32
CA LYS A 13 6.43 -10.31 13.61
C LYS A 13 5.25 -9.35 13.49
N ILE A 14 5.23 -8.51 12.45
CA ILE A 14 4.13 -7.57 12.22
C ILE A 14 2.82 -8.28 11.85
N SER A 15 2.89 -9.40 11.13
CA SER A 15 1.70 -10.21 10.82
C SER A 15 1.09 -10.85 12.07
N MET A 16 1.92 -11.17 13.07
CA MET A 16 1.44 -11.67 14.37
C MET A 16 0.63 -10.61 15.13
N GLU A 17 0.94 -9.32 14.96
CA GLU A 17 0.15 -8.24 15.58
C GLU A 17 -1.27 -8.12 15.00
N MET A 18 -1.49 -8.60 13.79
CA MET A 18 -2.83 -8.65 13.20
C MET A 18 -3.72 -9.72 13.88
N LEU A 19 -3.12 -10.79 14.40
CA LEU A 19 -3.78 -11.90 15.05
C LEU A 19 -3.79 -11.79 16.59
N ALA A 20 -3.18 -10.75 17.13
CA ALA A 20 -3.04 -10.58 18.57
C ALA A 20 -4.40 -10.58 19.28
N ASP A 21 -4.49 -11.38 20.35
CA ASP A 21 -5.70 -11.55 21.16
C ASP A 21 -6.92 -12.16 20.43
N ILE A 22 -6.75 -12.83 19.28
CA ILE A 22 -7.83 -13.47 18.53
C ILE A 22 -8.57 -14.55 19.37
N ASN A 23 -7.88 -15.17 20.31
CA ASN A 23 -8.43 -16.20 21.20
C ASN A 23 -9.18 -15.64 22.42
N LYS A 24 -9.33 -14.30 22.51
CA LYS A 24 -9.99 -13.62 23.64
C LYS A 24 -11.35 -13.06 23.26
N ASP A 25 -12.07 -13.74 22.39
CA ASP A 25 -13.41 -13.32 21.92
C ASP A 25 -13.45 -11.87 21.38
N THR A 26 -12.38 -11.45 20.74
CA THR A 26 -12.24 -10.08 20.25
C THR A 26 -12.95 -9.81 18.94
N VAL A 27 -13.21 -10.85 18.12
CA VAL A 27 -13.86 -10.80 16.82
C VAL A 27 -14.83 -11.94 16.65
N ASP A 28 -15.79 -11.77 15.76
CA ASP A 28 -16.75 -12.82 15.40
C ASP A 28 -16.14 -13.81 14.42
N PHE A 29 -16.63 -15.06 14.50
CA PHE A 29 -16.25 -16.15 13.62
C PHE A 29 -17.46 -16.63 12.83
N MET A 30 -17.24 -17.04 11.59
CA MET A 30 -18.22 -17.66 10.71
C MET A 30 -17.71 -18.98 10.17
N PRO A 31 -18.56 -19.90 9.70
CA PRO A 31 -18.12 -21.08 8.98
C PRO A 31 -17.31 -20.69 7.72
N ASN A 32 -16.26 -21.48 7.42
CA ASN A 32 -15.55 -21.37 6.17
C ASN A 32 -16.41 -21.91 4.99
N PHE A 33 -15.88 -21.90 3.77
CA PHE A 33 -16.62 -22.24 2.54
C PHE A 33 -17.28 -23.64 2.60
N ASP A 34 -16.59 -24.65 3.15
CA ASP A 34 -17.07 -26.04 3.26
C ASP A 34 -17.69 -26.39 4.63
N GLU A 35 -17.85 -25.40 5.49
CA GLU A 35 -18.40 -25.51 6.84
C GLU A 35 -17.66 -26.49 7.77
N THR A 36 -16.45 -26.90 7.41
CA THR A 36 -15.62 -27.81 8.22
C THR A 36 -14.92 -27.11 9.35
N GLU A 37 -14.59 -25.82 9.22
CA GLU A 37 -13.88 -25.01 10.18
C GLU A 37 -14.53 -23.63 10.33
N LYS A 38 -14.06 -22.86 11.30
CA LYS A 38 -14.50 -21.46 11.50
C LYS A 38 -13.36 -20.49 11.17
N GLU A 39 -13.71 -19.43 10.49
CA GLU A 39 -12.79 -18.33 10.17
C GLU A 39 -13.28 -17.01 10.79
N PRO A 40 -12.36 -16.11 11.17
CA PRO A 40 -12.76 -14.79 11.69
C PRO A 40 -13.37 -13.93 10.57
N VAL A 41 -14.46 -13.23 10.89
CA VAL A 41 -15.09 -12.28 9.96
C VAL A 41 -14.13 -11.13 9.63
N VAL A 42 -13.41 -10.65 10.65
CA VAL A 42 -12.33 -9.66 10.55
C VAL A 42 -11.24 -10.02 11.54
N LEU A 43 -10.02 -9.55 11.32
CA LEU A 43 -8.92 -9.74 12.27
C LEU A 43 -8.93 -8.66 13.35
N PRO A 44 -8.42 -8.93 14.57
CA PRO A 44 -8.27 -7.90 15.61
C PRO A 44 -7.40 -6.71 15.17
N SER A 45 -6.35 -6.98 14.42
CA SER A 45 -5.47 -6.03 13.72
C SER A 45 -5.08 -4.80 14.55
N ARG A 46 -3.95 -4.86 15.25
CA ARG A 46 -3.47 -3.76 16.10
C ARG A 46 -3.01 -2.50 15.35
N PHE A 47 -2.99 -2.53 14.04
CA PHE A 47 -2.69 -1.38 13.18
C PHE A 47 -3.63 -1.37 11.97
N PRO A 48 -3.90 -0.22 11.35
CA PRO A 48 -4.84 -0.08 10.24
C PRO A 48 -4.25 -0.65 8.93
N ASN A 49 -4.20 -1.98 8.83
CA ASN A 49 -3.54 -2.73 7.77
C ASN A 49 -4.07 -2.39 6.38
N LEU A 50 -5.36 -2.11 6.23
CA LEU A 50 -5.95 -1.76 4.95
C LEU A 50 -5.29 -0.53 4.31
N LEU A 51 -4.96 0.49 5.11
CA LEU A 51 -4.22 1.67 4.64
C LEU A 51 -2.71 1.41 4.54
N VAL A 52 -2.14 0.70 5.49
CA VAL A 52 -0.68 0.47 5.54
C VAL A 52 -0.22 -0.37 4.37
N ASN A 53 -0.85 -1.51 4.11
CA ASN A 53 -0.50 -2.39 2.99
C ASN A 53 -1.22 -2.03 1.69
N GLY A 54 -2.34 -1.31 1.77
CA GLY A 54 -3.20 -1.11 0.62
C GLY A 54 -3.86 -2.41 0.13
N THR A 55 -4.65 -2.30 -0.90
CA THR A 55 -5.26 -3.47 -1.56
C THR A 55 -5.70 -3.11 -2.97
N THR A 56 -5.77 -4.11 -3.82
CA THR A 56 -6.40 -4.01 -5.15
C THR A 56 -7.33 -5.19 -5.36
N GLY A 57 -8.50 -4.93 -5.90
CA GLY A 57 -9.47 -5.98 -6.17
C GLY A 57 -10.51 -5.53 -7.19
N ILE A 58 -10.93 -6.47 -8.02
CA ILE A 58 -11.91 -6.27 -9.09
C ILE A 58 -13.08 -7.22 -8.86
N ALA A 59 -14.27 -6.65 -8.68
CA ALA A 59 -15.52 -7.40 -8.60
C ALA A 59 -16.47 -6.97 -9.72
N VAL A 60 -17.60 -7.67 -9.86
CA VAL A 60 -18.61 -7.28 -10.83
C VAL A 60 -19.29 -5.97 -10.38
N GLY A 61 -19.17 -4.94 -11.20
CA GLY A 61 -19.76 -3.62 -10.94
C GLY A 61 -19.01 -2.72 -9.96
N MET A 62 -17.92 -3.19 -9.34
CA MET A 62 -17.14 -2.38 -8.42
C MET A 62 -15.66 -2.79 -8.40
N ALA A 63 -14.79 -1.87 -8.00
CA ALA A 63 -13.36 -2.13 -7.82
C ALA A 63 -12.84 -1.34 -6.62
N THR A 64 -11.81 -1.87 -5.98
CA THR A 64 -11.03 -1.15 -4.98
C THR A 64 -9.58 -1.06 -5.41
N ASN A 65 -8.93 0.05 -5.13
CA ASN A 65 -7.52 0.26 -5.38
C ASN A 65 -6.98 1.27 -4.36
N ILE A 66 -6.60 0.76 -3.20
CA ILE A 66 -6.11 1.53 -2.07
C ILE A 66 -4.59 1.47 -2.08
N PRO A 67 -3.87 2.61 -2.18
CA PRO A 67 -2.42 2.60 -2.15
C PRO A 67 -1.90 2.28 -0.75
N PRO A 68 -0.69 1.71 -0.62
CA PRO A 68 -0.02 1.52 0.66
C PRO A 68 0.44 2.87 1.25
N HIS A 69 0.55 2.92 2.59
CA HIS A 69 0.92 4.12 3.33
C HIS A 69 2.00 3.83 4.37
N ASN A 70 2.69 4.87 4.79
CA ASN A 70 3.68 4.80 5.86
C ASN A 70 3.00 4.50 7.21
N LEU A 71 3.43 3.42 7.87
CA LEU A 71 2.85 2.99 9.14
C LEU A 71 2.88 4.10 10.22
N ARG A 72 3.98 4.83 10.33
CA ARG A 72 4.12 5.91 11.33
C ARG A 72 3.15 7.05 11.08
N GLU A 73 3.01 7.49 9.83
CA GLU A 73 2.07 8.55 9.46
C GLU A 73 0.63 8.14 9.77
N VAL A 74 0.24 6.92 9.39
CA VAL A 74 -1.11 6.42 9.65
C VAL A 74 -1.39 6.29 11.15
N ILE A 75 -0.44 5.78 11.94
CA ILE A 75 -0.60 5.71 13.39
C ILE A 75 -0.66 7.11 14.02
N ASN A 76 0.16 8.05 13.58
CA ASN A 76 0.09 9.44 14.06
C ASN A 76 -1.26 10.09 13.74
N ALA A 77 -1.86 9.77 12.59
CA ALA A 77 -3.21 10.22 12.25
C ALA A 77 -4.27 9.62 13.19
N VAL A 78 -4.16 8.33 13.53
CA VAL A 78 -5.04 7.70 14.53
C VAL A 78 -4.89 8.36 15.89
N VAL A 79 -3.66 8.58 16.35
CA VAL A 79 -3.38 9.28 17.63
C VAL A 79 -3.99 10.67 17.62
N LYS A 80 -3.85 11.43 16.53
CA LYS A 80 -4.46 12.76 16.40
C LYS A 80 -5.98 12.75 16.56
N ILE A 81 -6.66 11.74 16.00
CA ILE A 81 -8.12 11.58 16.15
C ILE A 81 -8.46 11.32 17.63
N ILE A 82 -7.69 10.45 18.29
CA ILE A 82 -7.92 10.12 19.71
C ILE A 82 -7.71 11.36 20.58
N ASP A 83 -6.61 12.09 20.39
CA ASP A 83 -6.29 13.28 21.16
C ASP A 83 -7.37 14.37 21.00
N ASN A 84 -7.86 14.58 19.78
CA ASN A 84 -8.95 15.52 19.55
C ASN A 84 -10.27 15.09 20.26
N GLU A 85 -10.60 13.78 20.22
CA GLU A 85 -11.80 13.27 20.87
C GLU A 85 -11.68 13.31 22.41
N VAL A 86 -10.54 12.86 22.96
CA VAL A 86 -10.38 12.65 24.41
C VAL A 86 -9.94 13.92 25.14
N GLU A 87 -9.00 14.67 24.59
CA GLU A 87 -8.42 15.84 25.26
C GLU A 87 -9.15 17.15 24.93
N GLN A 88 -9.71 17.24 23.73
CA GLN A 88 -10.33 18.48 23.23
C GLN A 88 -11.84 18.38 23.08
N ASP A 89 -12.43 17.21 23.32
CA ASP A 89 -13.87 16.93 23.18
C ASP A 89 -14.45 17.44 21.84
N ARG A 90 -13.71 17.21 20.75
CA ARG A 90 -14.10 17.63 19.39
C ARG A 90 -13.80 16.58 18.34
N GLY A 91 -14.52 16.67 17.22
CA GLY A 91 -14.19 15.89 16.02
C GLY A 91 -12.88 16.36 15.36
N THR A 92 -12.32 15.50 14.53
CA THR A 92 -11.13 15.79 13.72
C THR A 92 -11.56 16.26 12.34
N ASP A 93 -10.92 17.33 11.85
CA ASP A 93 -11.07 17.76 10.46
C ASP A 93 -10.12 16.95 9.57
N ILE A 94 -10.57 16.65 8.36
CA ILE A 94 -9.75 15.93 7.38
C ILE A 94 -8.46 16.70 7.03
N GLU A 95 -8.49 18.00 7.06
CA GLU A 95 -7.32 18.86 6.77
C GLU A 95 -6.18 18.61 7.78
N GLU A 96 -6.50 18.34 9.04
CA GLU A 96 -5.51 17.99 10.07
C GLU A 96 -4.81 16.66 9.74
N LEU A 97 -5.52 15.73 9.10
CA LEU A 97 -4.95 14.44 8.70
C LEU A 97 -4.07 14.56 7.45
N LEU A 98 -4.40 15.46 6.53
CA LEU A 98 -3.59 15.74 5.33
C LEU A 98 -2.20 16.32 5.70
N ASP A 99 -2.10 16.98 6.85
CA ASP A 99 -0.82 17.46 7.37
C ASP A 99 0.05 16.35 7.95
N ILE A 100 -0.53 15.23 8.35
CA ILE A 100 0.15 14.07 8.95
C ILE A 100 0.44 13.01 7.89
N VAL A 101 -0.57 12.60 7.13
CA VAL A 101 -0.44 11.60 6.05
C VAL A 101 -0.22 12.35 4.74
N LYS A 102 1.05 12.50 4.37
CA LYS A 102 1.44 13.33 3.21
C LYS A 102 1.10 12.71 1.86
N GLY A 103 0.96 11.40 1.80
CA GLY A 103 0.64 10.66 0.59
C GLY A 103 0.90 9.17 0.73
N PRO A 104 0.63 8.39 -0.31
CA PRO A 104 1.02 7.00 -0.36
C PRO A 104 2.52 6.81 -0.20
N ASP A 105 2.91 5.68 0.40
CA ASP A 105 4.30 5.23 0.53
C ASP A 105 4.46 3.91 -0.25
N PHE A 106 4.88 4.04 -1.50
CA PHE A 106 5.01 2.89 -2.38
C PHE A 106 6.29 2.11 -2.11
N PRO A 107 6.22 0.77 -1.91
CA PRO A 107 7.39 -0.05 -1.60
C PRO A 107 8.42 -0.10 -2.74
N THR A 108 8.01 0.23 -3.96
CA THR A 108 8.87 0.30 -5.15
C THR A 108 9.47 1.68 -5.38
N GLY A 109 9.21 2.64 -4.48
CA GLY A 109 9.68 4.02 -4.61
C GLY A 109 8.94 4.79 -5.71
N GLY A 110 9.69 5.60 -6.43
CA GLY A 110 9.14 6.51 -7.45
C GLY A 110 8.90 7.91 -6.91
N MET A 111 8.52 8.79 -7.80
CA MET A 111 8.25 10.20 -7.49
C MET A 111 6.79 10.53 -7.79
N ILE A 112 6.04 10.99 -6.80
CA ILE A 112 4.68 11.48 -6.99
C ILE A 112 4.73 12.91 -7.54
N LEU A 113 3.96 13.16 -8.60
CA LEU A 113 3.91 14.46 -9.27
C LEU A 113 2.70 15.28 -8.78
N GLY A 114 2.97 16.21 -7.89
CA GLY A 114 1.98 17.12 -7.31
C GLY A 114 1.11 16.47 -6.23
N THR A 115 0.37 17.28 -5.50
CA THR A 115 -0.45 16.86 -4.34
C THR A 115 -1.94 16.84 -4.62
N THR A 116 -2.39 17.38 -5.75
CA THR A 116 -3.83 17.52 -6.09
C THR A 116 -4.55 16.18 -6.07
N GLY A 117 -3.95 15.15 -6.71
CA GLY A 117 -4.55 13.81 -6.75
C GLY A 117 -4.59 13.12 -5.38
N ILE A 118 -3.61 13.37 -4.51
CA ILE A 118 -3.59 12.89 -3.13
C ILE A 118 -4.72 13.52 -2.33
N ASN A 119 -4.81 14.85 -2.38
CA ASN A 119 -5.82 15.60 -1.65
C ASN A 119 -7.24 15.22 -2.08
N GLU A 120 -7.46 15.06 -3.39
CA GLU A 120 -8.73 14.59 -3.93
C GLU A 120 -9.07 13.19 -3.41
N ALA A 121 -8.12 12.25 -3.48
CA ALA A 121 -8.31 10.89 -3.02
C ALA A 121 -8.65 10.83 -1.52
N TYR A 122 -7.95 11.59 -0.69
CA TYR A 122 -8.17 11.56 0.74
C TYR A 122 -9.46 12.25 1.19
N ARG A 123 -9.91 13.27 0.47
CA ARG A 123 -11.19 13.94 0.76
C ARG A 123 -12.40 13.20 0.23
N THR A 124 -12.28 12.52 -0.90
CA THR A 124 -13.44 11.94 -1.61
C THR A 124 -13.43 10.40 -1.68
N GLY A 125 -12.31 9.78 -1.36
CA GLY A 125 -12.07 8.35 -1.58
C GLY A 125 -11.73 7.99 -3.03
N ARG A 126 -11.62 8.97 -3.94
CA ARG A 126 -11.23 8.77 -5.34
C ARG A 126 -10.26 9.85 -5.78
N GLY A 127 -9.24 9.45 -6.54
CA GLY A 127 -8.26 10.40 -7.06
C GLY A 127 -7.30 9.75 -8.05
N LYS A 128 -6.53 10.58 -8.74
CA LYS A 128 -5.53 10.16 -9.72
C LYS A 128 -4.16 10.66 -9.29
N ILE A 129 -3.30 9.76 -8.87
CA ILE A 129 -1.93 10.07 -8.42
C ILE A 129 -0.97 9.71 -9.56
N ARG A 130 -0.28 10.70 -10.11
CA ARG A 130 0.76 10.48 -11.11
C ARG A 130 2.06 10.12 -10.43
N VAL A 131 2.64 9.00 -10.84
CA VAL A 131 3.90 8.48 -10.31
C VAL A 131 4.89 8.37 -11.47
N ARG A 132 6.10 8.82 -11.24
CA ARG A 132 7.19 8.78 -12.20
C ARG A 132 8.34 7.95 -11.66
N ALA A 133 9.01 7.21 -12.53
CA ALA A 133 10.23 6.50 -12.21
C ALA A 133 11.32 7.47 -11.73
N VAL A 134 12.20 6.99 -10.87
CA VAL A 134 13.43 7.71 -10.51
C VAL A 134 14.49 7.38 -11.54
N THR A 135 15.00 8.41 -12.20
CA THR A 135 15.97 8.30 -13.29
C THR A 135 17.15 9.21 -13.08
N ASN A 136 18.30 8.81 -13.56
CA ASN A 136 19.51 9.61 -13.58
C ASN A 136 20.17 9.54 -14.95
N ILE A 137 20.72 10.66 -15.43
CA ILE A 137 21.47 10.74 -16.68
C ILE A 137 22.95 10.70 -16.33
N GLU A 138 23.66 9.67 -16.81
CA GLU A 138 25.07 9.47 -16.57
C GLU A 138 25.87 9.64 -17.86
N PRO A 139 26.96 10.45 -17.87
CA PRO A 139 27.87 10.53 -19.00
C PRO A 139 28.69 9.23 -19.11
N MET A 140 29.00 8.85 -20.34
CA MET A 140 29.86 7.72 -20.67
C MET A 140 31.22 8.22 -21.22
N ASN A 141 32.28 7.40 -21.08
CA ASN A 141 33.65 7.75 -21.49
C ASN A 141 33.83 8.10 -23.00
N ASN A 142 32.89 7.72 -23.84
CA ASN A 142 32.87 7.96 -25.27
C ASN A 142 32.07 9.20 -25.70
N GLY A 143 31.71 10.07 -24.77
CA GLY A 143 30.88 11.27 -25.02
C GLY A 143 29.41 10.97 -25.29
N LYS A 144 28.95 9.74 -25.04
CA LYS A 144 27.55 9.37 -25.02
C LYS A 144 26.98 9.56 -23.63
N ASN A 145 25.66 9.53 -23.53
CA ASN A 145 24.92 9.50 -22.26
C ASN A 145 24.12 8.20 -22.13
N ARG A 146 23.83 7.84 -20.90
CA ARG A 146 22.87 6.77 -20.59
C ARG A 146 21.87 7.24 -19.56
N ILE A 147 20.65 6.73 -19.66
CA ILE A 147 19.60 6.93 -18.67
C ILE A 147 19.57 5.69 -17.79
N ILE A 148 19.73 5.89 -16.49
CA ILE A 148 19.63 4.84 -15.48
C ILE A 148 18.31 4.99 -14.75
N VAL A 149 17.51 3.92 -14.70
CA VAL A 149 16.26 3.86 -13.95
C VAL A 149 16.47 2.99 -12.71
N THR A 150 16.29 3.56 -11.54
CA THR A 150 16.51 2.89 -10.25
C THR A 150 15.23 2.56 -9.50
N GLU A 151 14.14 3.26 -9.77
CA GLU A 151 12.83 3.01 -9.17
C GLU A 151 11.74 3.13 -10.24
N LEU A 152 10.72 2.29 -10.12
CA LEU A 152 9.57 2.26 -11.03
C LEU A 152 8.28 2.64 -10.29
N PRO A 153 7.29 3.19 -11.02
CA PRO A 153 5.96 3.37 -10.45
C PRO A 153 5.40 2.06 -9.91
N TYR A 154 4.64 2.15 -8.83
CA TYR A 154 4.06 1.00 -8.15
C TYR A 154 3.20 0.15 -9.11
N MET A 155 3.33 -1.18 -9.03
CA MET A 155 2.67 -2.18 -9.87
C MET A 155 3.08 -2.20 -11.35
N VAL A 156 4.11 -1.46 -11.75
CA VAL A 156 4.68 -1.56 -13.09
C VAL A 156 5.57 -2.80 -13.21
N ASN A 157 5.31 -3.63 -14.21
CA ASN A 157 6.13 -4.80 -14.50
C ASN A 157 7.38 -4.38 -15.29
N LYS A 158 8.56 -4.58 -14.70
CA LYS A 158 9.85 -4.21 -15.30
C LYS A 158 10.09 -4.86 -16.66
N ALA A 159 9.84 -6.15 -16.81
CA ALA A 159 10.06 -6.87 -18.06
C ALA A 159 9.18 -6.34 -19.19
N ARG A 160 7.89 -6.14 -18.94
CA ARG A 160 6.96 -5.54 -19.92
C ARG A 160 7.34 -4.11 -20.28
N LEU A 161 7.83 -3.33 -19.31
CA LEU A 161 8.32 -1.98 -19.58
C LEU A 161 9.51 -2.01 -20.52
N ILE A 162 10.50 -2.87 -20.29
CA ILE A 162 11.68 -3.04 -21.15
C ILE A 162 11.27 -3.48 -22.56
N GLU A 163 10.38 -4.46 -22.67
CA GLU A 163 9.82 -4.90 -23.96
C GLU A 163 9.13 -3.74 -24.69
N LYS A 164 8.34 -2.93 -23.97
CA LYS A 164 7.66 -1.78 -24.56
C LYS A 164 8.63 -0.71 -25.06
N ILE A 165 9.70 -0.44 -24.34
CA ILE A 165 10.76 0.47 -24.78
C ILE A 165 11.42 -0.07 -26.04
N ALA A 166 11.78 -1.36 -26.08
CA ALA A 166 12.37 -2.00 -27.24
C ALA A 166 11.45 -1.97 -28.47
N GLU A 167 10.15 -2.17 -28.28
CA GLU A 167 9.14 -2.04 -29.34
C GLU A 167 9.11 -0.63 -29.93
N LEU A 168 9.09 0.42 -29.06
CA LEU A 168 9.08 1.81 -29.50
C LEU A 168 10.35 2.21 -30.27
N VAL A 169 11.49 1.64 -29.92
CA VAL A 169 12.76 1.83 -30.64
C VAL A 169 12.68 1.13 -32.02
N ARG A 170 12.24 -0.12 -32.07
CA ARG A 170 12.08 -0.87 -33.32
C ARG A 170 11.08 -0.20 -34.27
N ASP A 171 9.98 0.31 -33.76
CA ASP A 171 8.95 1.01 -34.54
C ASP A 171 9.33 2.47 -34.87
N LYS A 172 10.54 2.91 -34.52
CA LYS A 172 11.07 4.26 -34.75
C LYS A 172 10.19 5.39 -34.16
N LYS A 173 9.44 5.10 -33.11
CA LYS A 173 8.64 6.07 -32.36
C LYS A 173 9.50 6.88 -31.39
N ILE A 174 10.57 6.26 -30.88
CA ILE A 174 11.61 6.93 -30.09
C ILE A 174 12.95 6.68 -30.79
N ASP A 175 13.62 7.77 -31.18
CA ASP A 175 14.95 7.71 -31.77
C ASP A 175 16.03 8.03 -30.73
N GLY A 176 17.25 7.56 -30.99
CA GLY A 176 18.42 7.90 -30.20
C GLY A 176 18.81 6.88 -29.12
N ILE A 177 18.02 5.82 -28.91
CA ILE A 177 18.38 4.72 -28.03
C ILE A 177 19.22 3.69 -28.82
N THR A 178 20.41 3.38 -28.33
CA THR A 178 21.33 2.43 -28.98
C THR A 178 21.39 1.09 -28.31
N ASP A 179 21.11 1.03 -26.99
CA ASP A 179 21.10 -0.22 -26.24
C ASP A 179 20.17 -0.11 -25.03
N LEU A 180 19.63 -1.24 -24.61
CA LEU A 180 18.69 -1.35 -23.51
C LEU A 180 18.99 -2.65 -22.74
N ARG A 181 19.39 -2.51 -21.48
CA ARG A 181 19.77 -3.64 -20.61
C ARG A 181 19.09 -3.58 -19.27
N ASP A 182 18.77 -4.74 -18.71
CA ASP A 182 18.43 -4.90 -17.30
C ASP A 182 19.71 -5.30 -16.54
N GLU A 183 20.25 -4.38 -15.78
CA GLU A 183 21.43 -4.55 -14.94
C GLU A 183 21.07 -4.73 -13.46
N SER A 184 19.82 -5.10 -13.16
CA SER A 184 19.36 -5.29 -11.78
C SER A 184 20.08 -6.47 -11.11
N ASP A 185 20.49 -6.28 -9.87
CA ASP A 185 21.20 -7.26 -9.06
C ASP A 185 20.67 -7.28 -7.61
N ARG A 186 21.44 -7.89 -6.69
CA ARG A 186 21.10 -7.95 -5.26
C ARG A 186 21.17 -6.57 -4.57
N GLN A 187 21.85 -5.59 -5.15
CA GLN A 187 21.97 -4.24 -4.61
C GLN A 187 20.74 -3.38 -4.95
N GLY A 188 20.00 -3.75 -6.00
CA GLY A 188 18.79 -3.06 -6.38
C GLY A 188 18.46 -3.16 -7.86
N MET A 189 17.33 -2.52 -8.21
CA MET A 189 16.88 -2.43 -9.58
C MET A 189 17.72 -1.39 -10.35
N ARG A 190 18.10 -1.74 -11.56
CA ARG A 190 18.84 -0.88 -12.45
C ARG A 190 18.53 -1.21 -13.91
N ILE A 191 17.88 -0.31 -14.62
CA ILE A 191 17.66 -0.39 -16.06
C ILE A 191 18.60 0.62 -16.72
N CYS A 192 19.41 0.17 -17.67
CA CYS A 192 20.34 1.00 -18.42
C CYS A 192 19.84 1.22 -19.84
N ILE A 193 19.66 2.48 -20.22
CA ILE A 193 19.23 2.91 -21.55
C ILE A 193 20.38 3.77 -22.14
N GLU A 194 21.15 3.20 -23.06
CA GLU A 194 22.25 3.93 -23.72
C GLU A 194 21.72 4.75 -24.89
N LEU A 195 22.23 5.96 -25.00
CA LEU A 195 21.82 6.92 -26.01
C LEU A 195 22.94 7.17 -27.05
N ARG A 196 22.53 7.57 -28.24
CA ARG A 196 23.43 8.04 -29.29
C ARG A 196 24.08 9.38 -28.88
N ARG A 197 25.28 9.66 -29.36
CA ARG A 197 26.08 10.85 -28.97
C ARG A 197 25.39 12.18 -29.23
N ASP A 198 24.66 12.28 -30.33
CA ASP A 198 24.03 13.51 -30.84
C ASP A 198 22.60 13.77 -30.26
N VAL A 199 22.14 12.96 -29.31
CA VAL A 199 20.80 13.02 -28.79
C VAL A 199 20.78 13.71 -27.42
N ASN A 200 19.78 14.61 -27.23
CA ASN A 200 19.52 15.21 -25.92
C ASN A 200 18.83 14.18 -25.00
N PRO A 201 19.47 13.78 -23.88
CA PRO A 201 18.90 12.77 -22.98
C PRO A 201 17.55 13.15 -22.41
N ASN A 202 17.32 14.44 -22.12
CA ASN A 202 16.06 14.91 -21.56
C ASN A 202 14.89 14.78 -22.53
N VAL A 203 15.15 14.97 -23.84
CA VAL A 203 14.12 14.79 -24.88
C VAL A 203 13.70 13.33 -24.96
N VAL A 204 14.66 12.40 -24.96
CA VAL A 204 14.38 10.96 -24.97
C VAL A 204 13.62 10.55 -23.69
N LEU A 205 14.07 11.04 -22.55
CA LEU A 205 13.43 10.75 -21.26
C LEU A 205 11.98 11.24 -21.22
N ASN A 206 11.70 12.44 -21.74
CA ASN A 206 10.34 12.96 -21.83
C ASN A 206 9.44 12.13 -22.77
N LEU A 207 9.99 11.64 -23.88
CA LEU A 207 9.28 10.72 -24.77
C LEU A 207 8.99 9.36 -24.07
N LEU A 208 9.92 8.85 -23.28
CA LEU A 208 9.74 7.65 -22.49
C LEU A 208 8.62 7.84 -21.44
N TYR A 209 8.58 8.97 -20.74
CA TYR A 209 7.49 9.29 -19.81
C TYR A 209 6.14 9.39 -20.51
N LYS A 210 6.11 9.90 -21.72
CA LYS A 210 4.86 10.06 -22.48
C LYS A 210 4.33 8.74 -23.04
N HIS A 211 5.18 7.84 -23.45
CA HIS A 211 4.80 6.64 -24.23
C HIS A 211 4.96 5.31 -23.48
N THR A 212 5.50 5.33 -22.26
CA THR A 212 5.71 4.14 -21.44
C THR A 212 5.25 4.33 -20.02
N GLN A 213 5.22 3.23 -19.25
CA GLN A 213 4.92 3.24 -17.80
C GLN A 213 6.10 3.71 -16.92
N LEU A 214 7.13 4.33 -17.48
CA LEU A 214 8.07 5.13 -16.67
C LEU A 214 7.38 6.31 -15.98
N GLN A 215 6.26 6.74 -16.48
CA GLN A 215 5.27 7.56 -15.77
C GLN A 215 3.92 6.88 -15.92
N ASP A 216 3.24 6.66 -14.80
CA ASP A 216 1.94 6.03 -14.77
C ASP A 216 1.01 6.74 -13.78
N THR A 217 -0.28 6.49 -13.89
CA THR A 217 -1.29 7.06 -12.99
C THR A 217 -1.85 5.96 -12.12
N PHE A 218 -1.69 6.10 -10.81
CA PHE A 218 -2.36 5.26 -9.83
C PHE A 218 -3.77 5.82 -9.58
N GLY A 219 -4.78 5.09 -10.04
CA GLY A 219 -6.19 5.46 -9.82
C GLY A 219 -6.64 4.99 -8.44
N VAL A 220 -6.75 5.91 -7.50
CA VAL A 220 -7.21 5.60 -6.14
C VAL A 220 -8.71 5.38 -6.11
N ILE A 221 -9.15 4.28 -5.55
CA ILE A 221 -10.54 3.96 -5.23
C ILE A 221 -10.55 3.33 -3.84
N MET A 222 -10.92 4.11 -2.83
CA MET A 222 -10.92 3.68 -1.43
C MET A 222 -12.27 3.04 -1.07
N LEU A 223 -12.60 1.96 -1.78
CA LEU A 223 -13.80 1.18 -1.53
C LEU A 223 -13.48 0.07 -0.53
N ALA A 224 -14.26 0.03 0.56
CA ALA A 224 -14.16 -0.98 1.60
C ALA A 224 -15.54 -1.48 2.01
N LEU A 225 -15.59 -2.63 2.68
CA LEU A 225 -16.83 -3.17 3.25
C LEU A 225 -17.04 -2.62 4.65
N VAL A 226 -18.16 -1.97 4.87
CA VAL A 226 -18.63 -1.53 6.18
C VAL A 226 -19.95 -2.26 6.48
N ASN A 227 -19.96 -3.13 7.48
CA ASN A 227 -21.09 -4.01 7.78
C ASN A 227 -21.56 -4.80 6.55
N ASN A 228 -20.60 -5.41 5.83
CA ASN A 228 -20.81 -6.18 4.59
C ASN A 228 -21.39 -5.36 3.41
N GLN A 229 -21.42 -4.03 3.50
CA GLN A 229 -21.85 -3.17 2.41
C GLN A 229 -20.66 -2.40 1.81
N PRO A 230 -20.49 -2.40 0.50
CA PRO A 230 -19.42 -1.66 -0.15
C PRO A 230 -19.68 -0.15 -0.06
N LYS A 231 -18.67 0.59 0.42
CA LYS A 231 -18.70 2.05 0.52
C LYS A 231 -17.38 2.63 0.06
N VAL A 232 -17.44 3.73 -0.67
CA VAL A 232 -16.25 4.55 -0.94
C VAL A 232 -16.06 5.46 0.27
N LEU A 233 -14.90 5.36 0.92
CA LEU A 233 -14.58 6.07 2.15
C LEU A 233 -13.47 7.09 1.88
N ASN A 234 -13.52 8.23 2.56
CA ASN A 234 -12.40 9.14 2.64
C ASN A 234 -11.39 8.68 3.70
N LEU A 235 -10.26 9.37 3.82
CA LEU A 235 -9.21 8.99 4.77
C LEU A 235 -9.71 9.02 6.23
N LEU A 236 -10.45 10.06 6.59
CA LEU A 236 -10.98 10.23 7.94
C LEU A 236 -11.98 9.12 8.30
N ASP A 237 -12.88 8.79 7.38
CA ASP A 237 -13.87 7.72 7.58
C ASP A 237 -13.19 6.36 7.78
N MET A 238 -12.17 6.04 6.97
CA MET A 238 -11.42 4.79 7.12
C MET A 238 -10.76 4.67 8.49
N LEU A 239 -10.14 5.75 8.98
CA LEU A 239 -9.51 5.77 10.29
C LEU A 239 -10.53 5.74 11.43
N ASN A 240 -11.66 6.40 11.29
CA ASN A 240 -12.75 6.33 12.26
C ASN A 240 -13.34 4.92 12.38
N TYR A 241 -13.59 4.23 11.26
CA TYR A 241 -14.04 2.83 11.31
C TYR A 241 -13.01 1.91 11.94
N TYR A 242 -11.72 2.10 11.64
CA TYR A 242 -10.67 1.37 12.31
C TYR A 242 -10.67 1.63 13.83
N LEU A 243 -10.82 2.87 14.25
CA LEU A 243 -10.85 3.25 15.66
C LEU A 243 -12.05 2.64 16.39
N MET A 244 -13.23 2.67 15.76
CA MET A 244 -14.43 1.99 16.29
C MET A 244 -14.18 0.49 16.48
N HIS A 245 -13.57 -0.17 15.50
CA HIS A 245 -13.18 -1.57 15.58
C HIS A 245 -12.21 -1.81 16.74
N GLN A 246 -11.18 -0.99 16.92
CA GLN A 246 -10.23 -1.12 18.03
C GLN A 246 -10.90 -0.90 19.40
N LYS A 247 -11.81 0.05 19.54
CA LYS A 247 -12.61 0.24 20.76
C LYS A 247 -13.39 -1.03 21.11
N GLU A 248 -13.99 -1.68 20.12
CA GLU A 248 -14.70 -2.95 20.30
C GLU A 248 -13.75 -4.09 20.70
N VAL A 249 -12.64 -4.27 19.98
CA VAL A 249 -11.63 -5.30 20.26
C VAL A 249 -11.10 -5.18 21.70
N VAL A 250 -10.72 -3.98 22.13
CA VAL A 250 -10.21 -3.73 23.49
C VAL A 250 -11.30 -4.02 24.55
N THR A 251 -12.53 -3.61 24.30
CA THR A 251 -13.66 -3.86 25.18
C THR A 251 -13.94 -5.36 25.33
N ARG A 252 -14.02 -6.08 24.22
CA ARG A 252 -14.26 -7.54 24.22
C ARG A 252 -13.10 -8.30 24.86
N ARG A 253 -11.85 -7.92 24.58
CA ARG A 253 -10.67 -8.49 25.23
C ARG A 253 -10.73 -8.33 26.75
N THR A 254 -11.04 -7.13 27.23
CA THR A 254 -11.13 -6.85 28.67
C THR A 254 -12.25 -7.66 29.34
N LYS A 255 -13.42 -7.76 28.70
CA LYS A 255 -14.52 -8.61 29.18
C LYS A 255 -14.10 -10.08 29.28
N SER A 256 -13.44 -10.62 28.25
CA SER A 256 -12.98 -12.01 28.23
C SER A 256 -11.97 -12.30 29.35
N VAL A 257 -11.01 -11.41 29.58
CA VAL A 257 -10.03 -11.55 30.67
C VAL A 257 -10.70 -11.45 32.03
N SER A 258 -11.60 -10.49 32.25
CA SER A 258 -12.35 -10.32 33.50
C SER A 258 -13.18 -11.56 33.79
N TYR A 259 -13.93 -12.10 32.82
CA TYR A 259 -14.72 -13.29 32.96
C TYR A 259 -13.88 -14.53 33.34
N THR A 260 -12.70 -14.68 32.73
CA THR A 260 -11.79 -15.79 33.04
C THR A 260 -11.30 -15.71 34.49
N HIS A 261 -10.93 -14.51 34.97
CA HIS A 261 -10.51 -14.31 36.34
C HIS A 261 -11.64 -14.57 37.36
N LEU A 262 -12.85 -14.05 37.11
CA LEU A 262 -14.00 -14.27 38.00
C LEU A 262 -14.33 -15.77 38.11
N ARG A 263 -14.33 -16.49 36.98
CA ARG A 263 -14.61 -17.92 36.94
C ARG A 263 -13.55 -18.76 37.64
N ALA A 264 -12.27 -18.36 37.59
CA ALA A 264 -11.22 -19.01 38.36
C ALA A 264 -11.43 -18.86 39.86
N HIS A 265 -11.81 -17.67 40.33
CA HIS A 265 -12.13 -17.44 41.75
C HIS A 265 -13.36 -18.19 42.22
N GLU A 266 -14.41 -18.36 41.39
CA GLU A 266 -15.59 -19.18 41.72
C GLU A 266 -15.21 -20.66 41.90
N THR A 267 -14.30 -21.18 41.08
CA THR A 267 -13.82 -22.58 41.14
C THR A 267 -13.02 -22.84 42.42
N ASP A 268 -12.18 -21.90 42.83
CA ASP A 268 -11.39 -22.00 44.08
C ASP A 268 -12.26 -21.92 45.35
N SER A 269 -13.48 -21.33 45.26
CA SER A 269 -14.38 -21.25 46.39
C SER A 269 -15.22 -22.52 46.61
N TYR A 270 -15.17 -23.50 45.72
CA TYR A 270 -15.87 -24.79 45.83
C TYR A 270 -14.92 -25.97 46.21
N LEU A 271 -13.61 -25.70 46.40
CA LEU A 271 -12.61 -26.64 46.95
C LEU A 271 -12.33 -26.29 48.41
#